data_527bdc0d1281d1e4d4d5459419291692
#
_entry.id   527bdc0d1281d1e4d4d5459419291692
#
_cell.length_a   1.000
_cell.length_b   1.000
_cell.length_c   1.000
_cell.angle_alpha   90.00
_cell.angle_beta   90.00
_cell.angle_gamma   90.00
#
_symmetry.space_group_name_H-M   'P 1'
#
loop_
_entity.id
_entity.type
_entity.pdbx_description
1 polymer ?
#
loop_
_entity_poly.entity_id
_entity_poly.type
_entity_poly.pdbx_seq_one_letter_code
_entity_poly.pdbx_strand_id
1 'polypeptide(L)'
;QIILNYRTLIRPQALDLEYRKLKLKVYSYYLNNRSNEQFWGPIIINYWYRITCNNSCLNHLRTEIPKTTQEFGHHFTSMGGHENVKKKLTDSYTKDSYANDQVLDNLQDNISNNKDFLGRNFEYKIDETQWPEYLKQHKSKYSQLCL
;
A
#
# COMPACT_ATOMS: atom_id res chain seq x y z
N GLN A 1 1.07 -4.66 -4.67
CA GLN A 1 -0.25 -5.32 -4.78
C GLN A 1 -1.19 -4.83 -3.68
N ILE A 2 -2.43 -4.53 -4.04
CA ILE A 2 -3.48 -4.07 -3.11
C ILE A 2 -4.49 -5.20 -2.94
N ILE A 3 -4.76 -5.57 -1.69
CA ILE A 3 -5.80 -6.54 -1.34
C ILE A 3 -6.89 -5.79 -0.57
N LEU A 4 -8.10 -5.77 -1.12
CA LEU A 4 -9.27 -5.17 -0.48
C LEU A 4 -10.06 -6.21 0.27
N ASN A 5 -10.58 -5.84 1.43
CA ASN A 5 -11.55 -6.65 2.14
C ASN A 5 -12.96 -6.40 1.55
N TYR A 6 -13.29 -7.14 0.50
CA TYR A 6 -14.57 -6.98 -0.21
C TYR A 6 -15.78 -7.20 0.71
N ARG A 7 -15.69 -8.06 1.74
CA ARG A 7 -16.79 -8.28 2.69
C ARG A 7 -17.15 -7.00 3.47
N THR A 8 -16.14 -6.18 3.77
CA THR A 8 -16.39 -4.87 4.39
C THR A 8 -17.02 -3.90 3.39
N LEU A 9 -16.64 -3.99 2.11
CA LEU A 9 -17.15 -3.13 1.05
C LEU A 9 -18.62 -3.45 0.67
N ILE A 10 -19.07 -4.69 0.85
CA ILE A 10 -20.45 -5.12 0.52
C ILE A 10 -21.42 -4.85 1.68
N ARG A 11 -20.95 -4.50 2.87
CA ARG A 11 -21.84 -4.16 3.98
C ARG A 11 -22.64 -2.88 3.67
N PRO A 12 -23.90 -2.77 4.14
CA PRO A 12 -24.74 -1.60 3.90
C PRO A 12 -24.07 -0.29 4.25
N GLN A 13 -23.25 -0.26 5.32
CA GLN A 13 -22.49 0.91 5.74
C GLN A 13 -21.40 1.36 4.72
N ALA A 14 -20.97 0.44 3.85
CA ALA A 14 -20.06 0.78 2.77
C ALA A 14 -20.79 1.26 1.51
N LEU A 15 -22.06 0.90 1.35
CA LEU A 15 -22.91 1.35 0.24
C LEU A 15 -23.32 2.82 0.38
N ASP A 16 -23.29 3.37 1.59
CA ASP A 16 -23.46 4.81 1.82
C ASP A 16 -22.25 5.65 1.40
N LEU A 17 -21.17 5.00 0.96
CA LEU A 17 -19.99 5.66 0.46
C LEU A 17 -20.19 6.04 -1.01
N GLU A 18 -20.76 7.21 -1.27
CA GLU A 18 -20.91 7.72 -2.64
C GLU A 18 -19.55 7.84 -3.36
N TYR A 19 -18.55 8.32 -2.63
CA TYR A 19 -17.16 8.40 -3.07
C TYR A 19 -16.22 8.54 -1.86
N ARG A 20 -15.21 7.69 -1.77
CA ARG A 20 -14.23 7.71 -0.65
C ARG A 20 -12.88 7.14 -1.08
N LYS A 21 -11.82 7.67 -0.50
CA LYS A 21 -10.51 7.01 -0.49
C LYS A 21 -10.48 5.99 0.63
N LEU A 22 -10.07 4.78 0.30
CA LEU A 22 -9.97 3.70 1.26
C LEU A 22 -8.61 3.71 1.95
N LYS A 23 -8.63 3.73 3.29
CA LYS A 23 -7.42 3.52 4.09
C LYS A 23 -7.01 2.06 4.04
N LEU A 24 -5.71 1.82 3.81
CA LEU A 24 -5.13 0.48 3.79
C LEU A 24 -4.02 0.35 4.83
N LYS A 25 -3.86 -0.86 5.36
CA LYS A 25 -2.68 -1.26 6.13
C LYS A 25 -1.51 -1.43 5.18
N VAL A 26 -0.37 -0.84 5.50
CA VAL A 26 0.83 -0.92 4.65
C VAL A 26 1.78 -1.96 5.19
N TYR A 27 2.27 -2.82 4.30
CA TYR A 27 3.34 -3.77 4.54
C TYR A 27 4.44 -3.56 3.51
N SER A 28 5.69 -3.47 3.96
CA SER A 28 6.83 -3.18 3.09
C SER A 28 7.94 -4.19 3.29
N TYR A 29 8.64 -4.50 2.22
CA TYR A 29 9.77 -5.43 2.11
C TYR A 29 9.41 -6.89 2.32
N TYR A 30 8.64 -7.19 3.36
CA TYR A 30 8.20 -8.53 3.75
C TYR A 30 6.71 -8.54 4.05
N LEU A 31 6.08 -9.69 3.89
CA LEU A 31 4.62 -9.83 4.04
C LEU A 31 4.13 -9.55 5.46
N ASN A 32 4.99 -9.79 6.47
CA ASN A 32 4.68 -9.57 7.89
C ASN A 32 5.25 -8.26 8.46
N ASN A 33 5.91 -7.45 7.62
CA ASN A 33 6.53 -6.20 8.06
C ASN A 33 5.57 -5.01 7.87
N ARG A 34 4.78 -4.73 8.90
CA ARG A 34 3.77 -3.67 8.89
C ARG A 34 4.39 -2.31 9.18
N SER A 35 4.09 -1.33 8.34
CA SER A 35 4.44 0.07 8.52
C SER A 35 3.33 0.85 9.23
N ASN A 36 3.70 1.89 10.00
CA ASN A 36 2.76 2.88 10.52
C ASN A 36 2.35 3.93 9.46
N GLU A 37 2.84 3.80 8.23
CA GLU A 37 2.46 4.67 7.11
C GLU A 37 0.94 4.66 6.92
N GLN A 38 0.37 5.84 6.77
CA GLN A 38 -1.04 5.97 6.43
C GLN A 38 -1.19 6.09 4.91
N PHE A 39 -1.86 5.12 4.31
CA PHE A 39 -2.02 5.05 2.87
C PHE A 39 -3.49 4.98 2.43
N TRP A 40 -3.87 5.92 1.55
CA TRP A 40 -5.17 5.98 0.91
C TRP A 40 -5.02 5.90 -0.61
N GLY A 41 -4.85 4.67 -1.11
CA GLY A 41 -4.64 4.44 -2.54
C GLY A 41 -5.92 4.21 -3.34
N PRO A 42 -6.73 3.20 -2.99
CA PRO A 42 -7.94 2.88 -3.73
C PRO A 42 -9.04 3.93 -3.51
N ILE A 43 -9.86 4.09 -4.54
CA ILE A 43 -11.04 4.95 -4.51
C ILE A 43 -12.27 4.08 -4.75
N ILE A 44 -13.30 4.23 -3.91
CA ILE A 44 -14.67 3.87 -4.27
C ILE A 44 -15.32 5.10 -4.85
N ILE A 45 -16.03 4.91 -5.94
CA ILE A 45 -16.78 5.97 -6.60
C ILE A 45 -18.10 5.38 -7.12
N ASN A 46 -19.19 6.09 -6.88
CA ASN A 46 -20.49 5.74 -7.45
C ASN A 46 -20.46 5.95 -8.97
N TYR A 47 -21.06 5.05 -9.72
CA TYR A 47 -21.10 5.12 -11.17
C TYR A 47 -21.72 6.44 -11.68
N TRP A 48 -22.81 6.89 -11.06
CA TRP A 48 -23.46 8.14 -11.40
C TRP A 48 -22.58 9.37 -11.14
N TYR A 49 -21.87 9.38 -10.02
CA TYR A 49 -20.91 10.43 -9.71
C TYR A 49 -19.81 10.52 -10.77
N ARG A 50 -19.31 9.36 -11.23
CA ARG A 50 -18.31 9.30 -12.30
C ARG A 50 -18.82 9.94 -13.60
N ILE A 51 -20.07 9.67 -13.98
CA ILE A 51 -20.66 10.23 -15.22
C ILE A 51 -20.86 11.73 -15.10
N THR A 52 -21.32 12.19 -13.94
CA THR A 52 -21.62 13.62 -13.71
C THR A 52 -20.36 14.46 -13.53
N CYS A 53 -19.24 13.88 -13.14
CA CYS A 53 -17.94 14.57 -12.96
C CYS A 53 -17.20 14.88 -14.27
N ASN A 54 -17.86 14.95 -15.40
CA ASN A 54 -17.35 15.43 -16.70
C ASN A 54 -15.92 14.97 -17.01
N ASN A 55 -15.66 13.66 -17.02
CA ASN A 55 -14.36 13.07 -17.39
C ASN A 55 -13.14 13.63 -16.64
N SER A 56 -13.34 14.21 -15.46
CA SER A 56 -12.22 14.61 -14.61
C SER A 56 -11.27 13.44 -14.45
N CYS A 57 -10.00 13.65 -14.75
CA CYS A 57 -8.98 12.62 -14.66
C CYS A 57 -9.08 11.94 -13.28
N LEU A 58 -9.08 10.62 -13.23
CA LEU A 58 -9.14 9.85 -11.96
C LEU A 58 -8.07 10.31 -10.97
N ASN A 59 -6.93 10.82 -11.44
CA ASN A 59 -5.90 11.38 -10.59
C ASN A 59 -6.35 12.68 -9.90
N HIS A 60 -7.11 13.55 -10.58
CA HIS A 60 -7.68 14.74 -9.96
C HIS A 60 -8.71 14.37 -8.90
N LEU A 61 -9.59 13.40 -9.19
CA LEU A 61 -10.53 12.89 -8.21
C LEU A 61 -9.83 12.33 -6.96
N ARG A 62 -8.61 11.76 -7.11
CA ARG A 62 -7.82 11.27 -5.97
C ARG A 62 -7.42 12.37 -4.98
N THR A 63 -7.32 13.62 -5.37
CA THR A 63 -6.97 14.73 -4.46
C THR A 63 -8.18 15.22 -3.68
N GLU A 64 -9.35 15.28 -4.30
CA GLU A 64 -10.56 15.91 -3.77
C GLU A 64 -11.44 14.97 -2.92
N ILE A 65 -11.34 13.65 -3.14
CA ILE A 65 -12.22 12.68 -2.48
C ILE A 65 -11.91 12.54 -0.98
N PRO A 66 -12.94 12.55 -0.11
CA PRO A 66 -12.78 12.35 1.32
C PRO A 66 -12.14 11.01 1.67
N LYS A 67 -11.32 11.00 2.73
CA LYS A 67 -10.61 9.83 3.25
C LYS A 67 -11.46 9.08 4.26
N THR A 68 -11.41 7.74 4.22
CA THR A 68 -11.98 6.92 5.29
C THR A 68 -11.06 6.88 6.50
N THR A 69 -11.62 6.76 7.69
CA THR A 69 -10.88 6.49 8.93
C THR A 69 -10.68 4.99 9.15
N GLN A 70 -11.67 4.18 8.78
CA GLN A 70 -11.62 2.72 8.86
C GLN A 70 -10.68 2.13 7.81
N GLU A 71 -9.96 1.08 8.18
CA GLU A 71 -9.10 0.31 7.28
C GLU A 71 -9.90 -0.74 6.51
N PHE A 72 -9.75 -0.76 5.17
CA PHE A 72 -10.52 -1.61 4.25
C PHE A 72 -9.70 -2.72 3.60
N GLY A 73 -8.41 -2.79 3.86
CA GLY A 73 -7.58 -3.81 3.23
C GLY A 73 -6.09 -3.60 3.48
N HIS A 74 -5.29 -4.17 2.59
CA HIS A 74 -3.84 -4.26 2.72
C HIS A 74 -3.16 -3.74 1.45
N HIS A 75 -2.08 -3.02 1.63
CA HIS A 75 -1.18 -2.57 0.58
C HIS A 75 0.20 -3.19 0.81
N PHE A 76 0.54 -4.18 0.00
CA PHE A 76 1.86 -4.79 -0.02
C PHE A 76 2.71 -4.06 -1.05
N THR A 77 3.77 -3.41 -0.60
CA THR A 77 4.65 -2.60 -1.45
C THR A 77 6.11 -2.95 -1.25
N SER A 78 6.93 -2.74 -2.28
CA SER A 78 8.38 -2.94 -2.21
C SER A 78 8.78 -4.32 -1.65
N MET A 79 8.04 -5.37 -2.05
CA MET A 79 8.22 -6.74 -1.58
C MET A 79 9.49 -7.38 -2.13
N GLY A 80 10.05 -8.35 -1.36
CA GLY A 80 11.14 -9.22 -1.79
C GLY A 80 12.53 -8.67 -1.52
N GLY A 81 12.67 -7.80 -0.52
CA GLY A 81 13.95 -7.33 -0.02
C GLY A 81 14.68 -6.36 -0.95
N HIS A 82 15.97 -6.15 -0.66
CA HIS A 82 16.81 -5.11 -1.27
C HIS A 82 16.85 -5.18 -2.81
N GLU A 83 17.13 -6.33 -3.40
CA GLU A 83 17.30 -6.46 -4.86
C GLU A 83 16.02 -6.11 -5.63
N ASN A 84 14.87 -6.56 -5.14
CA ASN A 84 13.59 -6.26 -5.78
C ASN A 84 13.21 -4.78 -5.63
N VAL A 85 13.53 -4.15 -4.50
CA VAL A 85 13.31 -2.72 -4.31
C VAL A 85 14.21 -1.91 -5.23
N LYS A 86 15.50 -2.27 -5.33
CA LYS A 86 16.45 -1.65 -6.24
C LYS A 86 15.95 -1.73 -7.69
N LYS A 87 15.59 -2.93 -8.14
CA LYS A 87 15.03 -3.12 -9.48
C LYS A 87 13.79 -2.27 -9.73
N LYS A 88 12.85 -2.26 -8.78
CA LYS A 88 11.65 -1.42 -8.88
C LYS A 88 11.96 0.05 -9.04
N LEU A 89 12.96 0.57 -8.30
CA LEU A 89 13.37 1.96 -8.39
C LEU A 89 14.03 2.28 -9.74
N THR A 90 14.91 1.41 -10.21
CA THR A 90 15.64 1.63 -11.47
C THR A 90 14.77 1.46 -12.71
N ASP A 91 13.78 0.57 -12.66
CA ASP A 91 12.88 0.27 -13.79
C ASP A 91 11.63 1.19 -13.82
N SER A 92 11.39 1.96 -12.76
CA SER A 92 10.24 2.85 -12.67
C SER A 92 10.43 4.13 -13.48
N TYR A 93 9.36 4.62 -14.10
CA TYR A 93 9.35 5.94 -14.73
C TYR A 93 9.39 7.11 -13.71
N THR A 94 9.31 6.81 -12.42
CA THR A 94 9.57 7.77 -11.34
C THR A 94 11.04 7.80 -10.91
N LYS A 95 11.91 7.22 -11.72
CA LYS A 95 13.35 7.05 -11.49
C LYS A 95 14.03 8.33 -10.97
N ASP A 96 13.79 9.44 -11.65
CA ASP A 96 14.46 10.70 -11.35
C ASP A 96 14.10 11.29 -9.98
N SER A 97 12.94 10.87 -9.40
CA SER A 97 12.49 11.39 -8.12
C SER A 97 12.99 10.56 -6.92
N TYR A 98 13.20 9.24 -7.11
CA TYR A 98 13.47 8.33 -5.99
C TYR A 98 14.71 7.46 -6.18
N ALA A 99 15.20 7.28 -7.39
CA ALA A 99 16.36 6.46 -7.70
C ALA A 99 17.64 7.29 -7.87
N ASN A 100 17.87 8.26 -6.98
CA ASN A 100 19.13 8.99 -6.92
C ASN A 100 20.21 8.16 -6.21
N ASP A 101 21.48 8.49 -6.43
CA ASP A 101 22.63 7.75 -5.90
C ASP A 101 22.56 7.62 -4.38
N GLN A 102 22.20 8.68 -3.65
CA GLN A 102 22.07 8.65 -2.19
C GLN A 102 21.03 7.63 -1.70
N VAL A 103 19.89 7.51 -2.37
CA VAL A 103 18.87 6.53 -2.02
C VAL A 103 19.36 5.12 -2.33
N LEU A 104 20.00 4.91 -3.47
CA LEU A 104 20.50 3.60 -3.88
C LEU A 104 21.65 3.12 -2.99
N ASP A 105 22.55 4.00 -2.59
CA ASP A 105 23.69 3.69 -1.71
C ASP A 105 23.22 3.28 -0.30
N ASN A 106 22.21 3.96 0.23
CA ASN A 106 21.67 3.65 1.56
C ASN A 106 20.57 2.58 1.56
N LEU A 107 20.16 2.09 0.41
CA LEU A 107 19.01 1.21 0.27
C LEU A 107 19.14 -0.08 1.07
N GLN A 108 20.30 -0.75 0.94
CA GLN A 108 20.54 -2.01 1.64
C GLN A 108 20.54 -1.83 3.16
N ASP A 109 21.25 -0.80 3.63
CA ASP A 109 21.34 -0.51 5.06
C ASP A 109 19.99 -0.14 5.66
N ASN A 110 19.21 0.66 4.95
CA ASN A 110 17.88 1.03 5.40
C ASN A 110 16.96 -0.19 5.51
N ILE A 111 16.92 -1.05 4.50
CA ILE A 111 16.08 -2.25 4.53
C ILE A 111 16.55 -3.25 5.61
N SER A 112 17.87 -3.47 5.73
CA SER A 112 18.45 -4.38 6.72
C SER A 112 18.18 -3.92 8.16
N ASN A 113 18.14 -2.62 8.38
CA ASN A 113 17.81 -2.02 9.68
C ASN A 113 16.30 -1.74 9.85
N ASN A 114 15.47 -2.30 8.98
CA ASN A 114 14.02 -2.13 9.00
C ASN A 114 13.58 -0.66 8.99
N LYS A 115 14.24 0.17 8.17
CA LYS A 115 13.94 1.58 7.97
C LYS A 115 13.30 1.80 6.61
N ASP A 116 12.66 2.95 6.44
CA ASP A 116 12.13 3.35 5.15
C ASP A 116 13.28 3.59 4.14
N PHE A 117 13.17 3.00 2.95
CA PHE A 117 14.23 3.08 1.94
C PHE A 117 14.50 4.50 1.41
N LEU A 118 13.52 5.40 1.55
CA LEU A 118 13.67 6.83 1.24
C LEU A 118 14.13 7.66 2.45
N GLY A 119 14.38 7.03 3.59
CA GLY A 119 14.79 7.72 4.82
C GLY A 119 13.67 8.49 5.52
N ARG A 120 12.40 8.24 5.19
CA ARG A 120 11.25 8.83 5.89
C ARG A 120 11.12 8.20 7.28
N ASN A 121 10.58 8.94 8.23
CA ASN A 121 10.43 8.47 9.62
C ASN A 121 9.21 7.56 9.79
N PHE A 122 9.20 6.40 9.13
CA PHE A 122 8.20 5.36 9.35
C PHE A 122 8.76 4.28 10.27
N GLU A 123 7.89 3.80 11.15
CA GLU A 123 8.17 2.67 12.03
C GLU A 123 7.61 1.38 11.43
N TYR A 124 8.35 0.30 11.58
CA TYR A 124 7.99 -1.02 11.09
C TYR A 124 7.94 -2.01 12.23
N LYS A 125 6.97 -2.91 12.21
CA LYS A 125 6.84 -3.99 13.17
C LYS A 125 6.37 -5.27 12.50
N ILE A 126 6.78 -6.39 13.03
CA ILE A 126 6.26 -7.71 12.61
C ILE A 126 4.82 -7.84 13.10
N ASP A 127 3.88 -7.95 12.18
CA ASP A 127 2.46 -8.09 12.48
C ASP A 127 1.78 -9.02 11.48
N GLU A 128 1.52 -10.24 11.91
CA GLU A 128 0.77 -11.24 11.14
C GLU A 128 -0.69 -11.31 11.58
N THR A 129 -1.04 -10.69 12.70
CA THR A 129 -2.40 -10.77 13.28
C THR A 129 -3.44 -10.14 12.36
N GLN A 130 -3.02 -9.12 11.64
CA GLN A 130 -3.86 -8.35 10.73
C GLN A 130 -3.80 -8.81 9.27
N TRP A 131 -3.16 -9.93 9.00
CA TRP A 131 -3.04 -10.48 7.65
C TRP A 131 -4.41 -10.84 7.04
N PRO A 132 -4.53 -10.81 5.70
CA PRO A 132 -5.63 -11.46 5.01
C PRO A 132 -5.72 -12.93 5.40
N GLU A 133 -6.93 -13.44 5.55
CA GLU A 133 -7.17 -14.82 5.98
C GLU A 133 -6.44 -15.84 5.12
N TYR A 134 -6.37 -15.61 3.83
CA TYR A 134 -5.61 -16.46 2.91
C TYR A 134 -4.13 -16.59 3.27
N LEU A 135 -3.47 -15.50 3.65
CA LEU A 135 -2.06 -15.55 4.06
C LEU A 135 -1.86 -16.28 5.37
N LYS A 136 -2.79 -16.13 6.33
CA LYS A 136 -2.76 -16.86 7.60
C LYS A 136 -2.84 -18.38 7.38
N GLN A 137 -3.76 -18.82 6.52
CA GLN A 137 -3.97 -20.24 6.20
C GLN A 137 -2.83 -20.86 5.38
N HIS A 138 -2.07 -20.06 4.64
CA HIS A 138 -1.01 -20.52 3.74
C HIS A 138 0.38 -19.97 4.11
N LYS A 139 0.61 -19.68 5.38
CA LYS A 139 1.85 -19.06 5.86
C LYS A 139 3.11 -19.80 5.41
N SER A 140 3.11 -21.13 5.50
CA SER A 140 4.25 -21.94 5.11
C SER A 140 4.67 -21.76 3.63
N LYS A 141 3.69 -21.55 2.76
CA LYS A 141 3.93 -21.29 1.31
C LYS A 141 4.68 -19.98 1.06
N TYR A 142 4.56 -19.02 1.96
CA TYR A 142 5.11 -17.67 1.81
C TYR A 142 6.19 -17.34 2.83
N SER A 143 6.72 -18.33 3.54
CA SER A 143 7.71 -18.15 4.59
C SER A 143 8.96 -17.40 4.13
N GLN A 144 9.41 -17.64 2.88
CA GLN A 144 10.56 -16.95 2.28
C GLN A 144 10.32 -15.45 2.02
N LEU A 145 9.08 -14.98 2.10
CA LEU A 145 8.71 -13.57 1.96
C LEU A 145 8.41 -12.90 3.31
N CYS A 146 8.69 -13.57 4.42
CA CYS A 146 8.54 -13.05 5.77
C CYS A 146 9.91 -12.80 6.42
N LEU A 147 9.94 -11.89 7.39
CA LEU A 147 11.08 -11.74 8.31
C LEU A 147 11.04 -12.82 9.38
#